data_cbe0e65ac4e4292cdf4aa87c532579e4
#
_entry.id   cbe0e65ac4e4292cdf4aa87c532579e4
#
_cell.length_a   1.000
_cell.length_b   1.000
_cell.length_c   1.000
_cell.angle_alpha   90.00
_cell.angle_beta   90.00
_cell.angle_gamma   90.00
#
_symmetry.space_group_name_H-M   'P 1'
#
loop_
_entity.id
_entity.type
_entity.pdbx_description
1 polymer ?
#
loop_
_entity_poly.entity_id
_entity_poly.type
_entity_poly.pdbx_seq_one_letter_code
_entity_poly.pdbx_strand_id
1 'polypeptide(L)'
;MKTRQIKIVDILSERKDWVTGKELSAILEVSDRTIRSDINAINCELKDAIEASVRYGYRLKEDASGVNQIQNDDLIPQSLEERCNFLIKRLFRYKKINIIDLQNEIYYSTFTIRNDIKHIRKMLEAYPDLSIVENGEVISLQGSEESKRQFHKDILVHETKGDFININKIAGLFPDFDLLRVSKVLEETLNTYNYKLRAETIPMLMIHIGVGIQRMMDFNCVDMGADDERIKGTVEYQIAHEFFTKITKFLRCEINENEIVLLARLLMGRQHNRYISDTSLLDNSVVLLNRIIVGINEVYDVDFSNDEFFKDGLLIHIQHLLKRLETNTTIQNVYLHDVKKQYPMVFDVSVFVGKIIEDYMHVTMVEDEIGFLAIHLGAAYDRLNLHHHYYHAVLIQPNNQLMTSMCADKIKHRFGDRLVIDATVRVYEENV
;
A
#
# COMPACT_ATOMS: atom_id res chain seq x y z
N MET A 1 1.16 -19.98 19.81
CA MET A 1 2.47 -19.70 19.13
C MET A 1 2.90 -18.24 19.34
N LYS A 2 4.21 -17.92 19.25
CA LYS A 2 4.73 -16.54 19.30
C LYS A 2 4.67 -15.91 17.90
N THR A 3 4.53 -14.58 17.80
CA THR A 3 4.51 -13.86 16.50
C THR A 3 5.69 -14.23 15.59
N ARG A 4 6.92 -14.40 16.15
CA ARG A 4 8.09 -14.82 15.38
C ARG A 4 7.95 -16.23 14.81
N GLN A 5 7.33 -17.15 15.55
CA GLN A 5 7.11 -18.53 15.12
C GLN A 5 6.15 -18.59 13.92
N ILE A 6 5.14 -17.73 13.91
CA ILE A 6 4.22 -17.61 12.77
C ILE A 6 4.92 -17.01 11.56
N LYS A 7 5.72 -15.95 11.75
CA LYS A 7 6.54 -15.42 10.66
C LYS A 7 7.46 -16.49 10.04
N ILE A 8 7.98 -17.43 10.84
CA ILE A 8 8.75 -18.57 10.30
C ILE A 8 7.84 -19.45 9.44
N VAL A 9 6.64 -19.79 9.92
CA VAL A 9 5.68 -20.61 9.17
C VAL A 9 5.26 -19.91 7.88
N ASP A 10 4.97 -18.61 7.91
CA ASP A 10 4.61 -17.80 6.74
C ASP A 10 5.72 -17.79 5.69
N ILE A 11 6.98 -17.52 6.09
CA ILE A 11 8.13 -17.52 5.19
C ILE A 11 8.29 -18.91 4.52
N LEU A 12 8.15 -19.99 5.30
CA LEU A 12 8.26 -21.33 4.77
C LEU A 12 7.11 -21.71 3.84
N SER A 13 5.89 -21.22 4.11
CA SER A 13 4.71 -21.46 3.27
C SER A 13 4.76 -20.70 1.95
N GLU A 14 5.28 -19.46 1.95
CA GLU A 14 5.44 -18.63 0.75
C GLU A 14 6.50 -19.19 -0.20
N ARG A 15 7.64 -19.65 0.34
CA ARG A 15 8.76 -20.13 -0.49
C ARG A 15 8.57 -21.55 -1.04
N LYS A 16 7.76 -22.37 -0.40
CA LYS A 16 7.47 -23.77 -0.79
C LYS A 16 8.72 -24.64 -1.03
N ASP A 17 9.89 -24.16 -0.63
CA ASP A 17 11.19 -24.80 -0.80
C ASP A 17 12.01 -24.68 0.49
N TRP A 18 13.20 -25.28 0.52
CA TRP A 18 14.09 -25.25 1.67
C TRP A 18 14.65 -23.85 1.93
N VAL A 19 14.57 -23.40 3.18
CA VAL A 19 15.12 -22.13 3.65
C VAL A 19 16.15 -22.40 4.74
N THR A 20 17.35 -21.86 4.60
CA THR A 20 18.43 -22.10 5.57
C THR A 20 18.20 -21.35 6.88
N GLY A 21 18.72 -21.89 7.99
CA GLY A 21 18.66 -21.21 9.28
C GLY A 21 19.32 -19.83 9.26
N LYS A 22 20.36 -19.62 8.44
CA LYS A 22 21.00 -18.32 8.25
C LYS A 22 20.09 -17.31 7.55
N GLU A 23 19.33 -17.72 6.54
CA GLU A 23 18.37 -16.87 5.86
C GLU A 23 17.24 -16.46 6.81
N LEU A 24 16.66 -17.40 7.56
CA LEU A 24 15.64 -17.10 8.58
C LEU A 24 16.21 -16.17 9.65
N SER A 25 17.44 -16.37 10.10
CA SER A 25 18.12 -15.51 11.06
C SER A 25 18.27 -14.07 10.55
N ALA A 26 18.65 -13.92 9.27
CA ALA A 26 18.82 -12.61 8.64
C ALA A 26 17.48 -11.89 8.44
N ILE A 27 16.43 -12.60 8.01
CA ILE A 27 15.10 -12.02 7.78
C ILE A 27 14.43 -11.59 9.10
N LEU A 28 14.62 -12.39 10.17
CA LEU A 28 13.95 -12.18 11.46
C LEU A 28 14.83 -11.46 12.50
N GLU A 29 16.06 -11.08 12.11
CA GLU A 29 17.05 -10.37 12.94
C GLU A 29 17.33 -11.06 14.29
N VAL A 30 17.41 -12.40 14.28
CA VAL A 30 17.67 -13.21 15.49
C VAL A 30 18.78 -14.22 15.24
N SER A 31 19.32 -14.84 16.33
CA SER A 31 20.36 -15.86 16.20
C SER A 31 19.82 -17.19 15.62
N ASP A 32 20.67 -17.96 14.92
CA ASP A 32 20.34 -19.30 14.43
C ASP A 32 19.90 -20.26 15.58
N ARG A 33 20.45 -20.07 16.77
CA ARG A 33 20.02 -20.78 17.97
C ARG A 33 18.55 -20.48 18.32
N THR A 34 18.14 -19.23 18.15
CA THR A 34 16.75 -18.78 18.39
C THR A 34 15.82 -19.41 17.36
N ILE A 35 16.22 -19.43 16.07
CA ILE A 35 15.45 -20.09 15.01
C ILE A 35 15.23 -21.58 15.30
N ARG A 36 16.27 -22.29 15.72
CA ARG A 36 16.15 -23.73 16.08
C ARG A 36 15.19 -23.95 17.24
N SER A 37 15.27 -23.10 18.26
CA SER A 37 14.34 -23.16 19.41
C SER A 37 12.90 -22.90 18.98
N ASP A 38 12.67 -21.93 18.10
CA ASP A 38 11.32 -21.63 17.61
C ASP A 38 10.78 -22.74 16.73
N ILE A 39 11.58 -23.33 15.83
CA ILE A 39 11.16 -24.46 14.99
C ILE A 39 10.78 -25.68 15.84
N ASN A 40 11.56 -25.97 16.88
CA ASN A 40 11.21 -27.05 17.81
C ASN A 40 9.87 -26.76 18.50
N ALA A 41 9.63 -25.55 18.95
CA ALA A 41 8.37 -25.15 19.55
C ALA A 41 7.18 -25.24 18.56
N ILE A 42 7.37 -24.81 17.32
CA ILE A 42 6.39 -24.94 16.23
C ILE A 42 6.04 -26.41 16.00
N ASN A 43 7.05 -27.26 15.89
CA ASN A 43 6.85 -28.70 15.66
C ASN A 43 6.13 -29.38 16.84
N CYS A 44 6.36 -28.94 18.08
CA CYS A 44 5.59 -29.42 19.24
C CYS A 44 4.12 -29.03 19.15
N GLU A 45 3.80 -27.81 18.72
CA GLU A 45 2.41 -27.33 18.62
C GLU A 45 1.68 -27.85 17.36
N LEU A 46 2.37 -27.92 16.23
CA LEU A 46 1.80 -28.27 14.92
C LEU A 46 2.15 -29.70 14.45
N LYS A 47 2.41 -30.61 15.37
CA LYS A 47 2.66 -32.05 15.11
C LYS A 47 3.70 -32.28 13.99
N ASP A 48 4.91 -31.73 14.17
CA ASP A 48 6.02 -31.88 13.23
C ASP A 48 5.75 -31.30 11.82
N ALA A 49 5.11 -30.14 11.72
CA ALA A 49 4.77 -29.45 10.48
C ALA A 49 6.02 -28.99 9.67
N ILE A 50 7.17 -28.75 10.34
CA ILE A 50 8.40 -28.30 9.69
C ILE A 50 9.40 -29.43 9.63
N GLU A 51 9.84 -29.74 8.42
CA GLU A 51 10.94 -30.67 8.15
C GLU A 51 12.29 -29.95 8.26
N ALA A 52 13.26 -30.58 8.96
CA ALA A 52 14.60 -30.03 9.14
C ALA A 52 15.65 -30.91 8.44
N SER A 53 16.52 -30.29 7.66
CA SER A 53 17.67 -30.93 7.01
C SER A 53 18.97 -30.21 7.37
N VAL A 54 20.00 -30.96 7.75
CA VAL A 54 21.34 -30.41 8.03
C VAL A 54 21.95 -29.72 6.80
N ARG A 55 21.58 -30.18 5.61
CA ARG A 55 22.15 -29.68 4.34
C ARG A 55 21.32 -28.56 3.74
N TYR A 56 19.99 -28.64 3.81
CA TYR A 56 19.09 -27.77 3.07
C TYR A 56 18.40 -26.74 3.98
N GLY A 57 18.34 -26.92 5.30
CA GLY A 57 17.66 -26.04 6.24
C GLY A 57 16.28 -26.57 6.64
N TYR A 58 15.26 -25.76 6.47
CA TYR A 58 13.89 -25.99 6.95
C TYR A 58 12.88 -25.84 5.84
N ARG A 59 11.85 -26.69 5.83
CA ARG A 59 10.75 -26.64 4.86
C ARG A 59 9.44 -27.05 5.54
N LEU A 60 8.33 -26.42 5.12
CA LEU A 60 6.99 -26.84 5.55
C LEU A 60 6.60 -28.13 4.82
N LYS A 61 6.06 -29.10 5.53
CA LYS A 61 5.52 -30.34 4.92
C LYS A 61 4.24 -30.06 4.15
N GLU A 62 4.02 -30.72 3.02
CA GLU A 62 2.83 -30.55 2.18
C GLU A 62 1.52 -30.92 2.92
N ASP A 63 1.59 -31.86 3.87
CA ASP A 63 0.45 -32.33 4.66
C ASP A 63 0.31 -31.63 6.02
N ALA A 64 0.90 -30.45 6.21
CA ALA A 64 0.84 -29.71 7.49
C ALA A 64 -0.60 -29.23 7.79
N SER A 65 -1.46 -30.16 8.22
CA SER A 65 -2.85 -29.95 8.58
C SER A 65 -3.00 -29.18 9.90
N GLY A 66 -2.71 -27.94 9.93
CA GLY A 66 -2.78 -27.09 11.13
C GLY A 66 -2.32 -25.66 10.85
N VAL A 67 -1.58 -25.48 9.77
CA VAL A 67 -1.07 -24.16 9.37
C VAL A 67 -2.19 -23.22 8.95
N ASN A 68 -3.23 -23.73 8.30
CA ASN A 68 -4.41 -22.95 7.88
C ASN A 68 -5.37 -22.60 9.04
N GLN A 69 -5.12 -23.09 10.26
CA GLN A 69 -5.96 -22.83 11.45
C GLN A 69 -5.33 -21.84 12.43
N ILE A 70 -4.14 -21.31 12.14
CA ILE A 70 -3.51 -20.28 12.96
C ILE A 70 -4.23 -18.96 12.70
N GLN A 71 -5.26 -18.67 13.48
CA GLN A 71 -5.91 -17.37 13.47
C GLN A 71 -5.00 -16.37 14.17
N ASN A 72 -4.76 -15.22 13.55
CA ASN A 72 -3.94 -14.13 14.12
C ASN A 72 -4.43 -13.61 15.48
N ASP A 73 -5.65 -13.95 15.89
CA ASP A 73 -6.28 -13.52 17.15
C ASP A 73 -5.70 -14.22 18.41
N ASP A 74 -5.02 -15.37 18.26
CA ASP A 74 -4.45 -16.13 19.41
C ASP A 74 -3.00 -15.72 19.74
N LEU A 75 -2.49 -14.69 19.10
CA LEU A 75 -1.11 -14.23 19.27
C LEU A 75 -0.98 -13.25 20.42
N ILE A 76 -0.16 -13.63 21.42
CA ILE A 76 0.26 -12.69 22.43
C ILE A 76 1.27 -11.71 21.80
N PRO A 77 0.92 -10.41 21.64
CA PRO A 77 1.78 -9.43 21.02
C PRO A 77 3.06 -9.21 21.84
N GLN A 78 4.23 -9.20 21.21
CA GLN A 78 5.53 -9.17 21.92
C GLN A 78 6.17 -7.77 21.93
N SER A 79 6.05 -7.03 20.82
CA SER A 79 6.61 -5.67 20.73
C SER A 79 5.59 -4.61 21.17
N LEU A 80 6.05 -3.38 21.41
CA LEU A 80 5.18 -2.24 21.68
C LEU A 80 4.21 -2.00 20.52
N GLU A 81 4.71 -2.06 19.28
CA GLU A 81 3.93 -1.86 18.06
C GLU A 81 2.83 -2.92 17.93
N GLU A 82 3.18 -4.19 18.10
CA GLU A 82 2.21 -5.29 18.06
C GLU A 82 1.14 -5.16 19.16
N ARG A 83 1.51 -4.72 20.38
CA ARG A 83 0.53 -4.49 21.46
C ARG A 83 -0.38 -3.30 21.18
N CYS A 84 0.17 -2.21 20.66
CA CYS A 84 -0.65 -1.05 20.25
C CYS A 84 -1.64 -1.44 19.14
N ASN A 85 -1.20 -2.17 18.11
CA ASN A 85 -2.06 -2.62 17.03
C ASN A 85 -3.14 -3.59 17.53
N PHE A 86 -2.80 -4.51 18.42
CA PHE A 86 -3.76 -5.40 19.06
C PHE A 86 -4.83 -4.62 19.84
N LEU A 87 -4.40 -3.64 20.66
CA LEU A 87 -5.30 -2.78 21.43
C LEU A 87 -6.22 -1.97 20.52
N ILE A 88 -5.68 -1.41 19.43
CA ILE A 88 -6.45 -0.63 18.45
C ILE A 88 -7.51 -1.52 17.80
N LYS A 89 -7.15 -2.73 17.32
CA LYS A 89 -8.11 -3.68 16.75
C LYS A 89 -9.22 -4.04 17.73
N ARG A 90 -8.88 -4.25 19.00
CA ARG A 90 -9.88 -4.49 20.06
C ARG A 90 -10.79 -3.28 20.29
N LEU A 91 -10.24 -2.04 20.30
CA LEU A 91 -11.01 -0.81 20.47
C LEU A 91 -11.97 -0.55 19.28
N PHE A 92 -11.64 -1.04 18.08
CA PHE A 92 -12.55 -1.00 16.95
C PHE A 92 -13.66 -2.06 17.03
N ARG A 93 -13.33 -3.26 17.52
CA ARG A 93 -14.29 -4.38 17.60
C ARG A 93 -15.24 -4.22 18.78
N TYR A 94 -14.77 -3.74 19.93
CA TYR A 94 -15.55 -3.62 21.16
C TYR A 94 -15.78 -2.17 21.55
N LYS A 95 -17.03 -1.80 21.82
CA LYS A 95 -17.38 -0.44 22.26
C LYS A 95 -16.68 -0.04 23.57
N LYS A 96 -16.40 -1.02 24.44
CA LYS A 96 -15.73 -0.86 25.73
C LYS A 96 -14.82 -2.06 26.00
N ILE A 97 -13.64 -1.81 26.54
CA ILE A 97 -12.66 -2.84 26.90
C ILE A 97 -12.30 -2.65 28.38
N ASN A 98 -12.28 -3.74 29.14
CA ASN A 98 -11.77 -3.73 30.50
C ASN A 98 -10.27 -4.06 30.50
N ILE A 99 -9.45 -3.19 31.11
CA ILE A 99 -7.99 -3.34 31.17
C ILE A 99 -7.59 -4.61 31.97
N ILE A 100 -8.36 -5.00 32.99
CA ILE A 100 -8.08 -6.21 33.78
C ILE A 100 -8.33 -7.47 32.94
N ASP A 101 -9.42 -7.51 32.15
CA ASP A 101 -9.69 -8.64 31.27
C ASP A 101 -8.59 -8.75 30.22
N LEU A 102 -8.17 -7.61 29.65
CA LEU A 102 -7.08 -7.53 28.71
C LEU A 102 -5.74 -8.00 29.29
N GLN A 103 -5.42 -7.63 30.56
CA GLN A 103 -4.24 -8.12 31.28
C GLN A 103 -4.22 -9.65 31.32
N ASN A 104 -5.35 -10.27 31.60
CA ASN A 104 -5.48 -11.72 31.68
C ASN A 104 -5.35 -12.39 30.31
N GLU A 105 -5.74 -11.70 29.24
CA GLU A 105 -5.68 -12.21 27.87
C GLU A 105 -4.27 -12.15 27.29
N ILE A 106 -3.57 -11.01 27.43
CA ILE A 106 -2.25 -10.79 26.81
C ILE A 106 -1.06 -10.97 27.78
N TYR A 107 -1.33 -11.27 29.07
CA TYR A 107 -0.33 -11.49 30.12
C TYR A 107 0.64 -10.33 30.35
N TYR A 108 0.20 -9.09 30.14
CA TYR A 108 0.96 -7.88 30.46
C TYR A 108 0.33 -7.15 31.65
N SER A 109 1.17 -6.46 32.44
CA SER A 109 0.68 -5.69 33.58
C SER A 109 -0.22 -4.53 33.15
N THR A 110 -1.17 -4.13 33.98
CA THR A 110 -2.00 -2.93 33.77
C THR A 110 -1.16 -1.67 33.53
N PHE A 111 0.02 -1.59 34.17
CA PHE A 111 0.98 -0.50 33.95
C PHE A 111 1.49 -0.49 32.49
N THR A 112 1.86 -1.64 31.96
CA THR A 112 2.31 -1.77 30.55
C THR A 112 1.20 -1.38 29.60
N ILE A 113 -0.02 -1.90 29.81
CA ILE A 113 -1.19 -1.58 28.97
C ILE A 113 -1.50 -0.08 29.00
N ARG A 114 -1.43 0.58 30.17
CA ARG A 114 -1.64 2.03 30.26
C ARG A 114 -0.55 2.84 29.57
N ASN A 115 0.69 2.35 29.53
CA ASN A 115 1.74 2.96 28.73
C ASN A 115 1.48 2.79 27.21
N ASP A 116 1.04 1.62 26.79
CA ASP A 116 0.65 1.38 25.39
C ASP A 116 -0.52 2.30 24.98
N ILE A 117 -1.51 2.51 25.86
CA ILE A 117 -2.60 3.49 25.65
C ILE A 117 -2.06 4.91 25.46
N LYS A 118 -1.01 5.32 26.22
CA LYS A 118 -0.38 6.63 26.01
C LYS A 118 0.26 6.76 24.63
N HIS A 119 0.85 5.69 24.11
CA HIS A 119 1.39 5.66 22.74
C HIS A 119 0.28 5.78 21.70
N ILE A 120 -0.83 5.06 21.90
CA ILE A 120 -1.99 5.18 21.00
C ILE A 120 -2.57 6.61 21.03
N ARG A 121 -2.66 7.25 22.20
CA ARG A 121 -3.09 8.67 22.30
C ARG A 121 -2.20 9.60 21.48
N LYS A 122 -0.88 9.38 21.43
CA LYS A 122 0.00 10.15 20.54
C LYS A 122 -0.30 9.91 19.06
N MET A 123 -0.60 8.66 18.68
CA MET A 123 -1.02 8.37 17.29
C MET A 123 -2.33 9.08 16.94
N LEU A 124 -3.23 9.24 17.91
CA LEU A 124 -4.51 9.94 17.74
C LEU A 124 -4.37 11.47 17.64
N GLU A 125 -3.21 12.07 17.93
CA GLU A 125 -3.00 13.52 17.76
C GLU A 125 -3.20 13.99 16.32
N ALA A 126 -3.01 13.09 15.33
CA ALA A 126 -3.31 13.34 13.92
C ALA A 126 -4.82 13.33 13.59
N TYR A 127 -5.68 12.93 14.54
CA TYR A 127 -7.13 12.77 14.37
C TYR A 127 -7.86 13.56 15.50
N PRO A 128 -8.08 14.87 15.33
CA PRO A 128 -8.50 15.77 16.42
C PRO A 128 -9.82 15.41 17.10
N ASP A 129 -10.72 14.72 16.40
CA ASP A 129 -12.01 14.27 16.94
C ASP A 129 -11.97 12.88 17.59
N LEU A 130 -10.83 12.15 17.48
CA LEU A 130 -10.67 10.86 18.13
C LEU A 130 -10.03 10.99 19.50
N SER A 131 -10.56 10.26 20.48
CA SER A 131 -9.99 10.19 21.82
C SER A 131 -10.24 8.86 22.49
N ILE A 132 -9.25 8.40 23.31
CA ILE A 132 -9.46 7.28 24.23
C ILE A 132 -9.95 7.83 25.57
N VAL A 133 -11.19 7.51 25.90
CA VAL A 133 -11.81 7.82 27.20
C VAL A 133 -11.60 6.65 28.14
N GLU A 134 -11.12 6.95 29.34
CA GLU A 134 -10.83 6.00 30.42
C GLU A 134 -11.72 6.30 31.62
N ASN A 135 -12.57 5.34 31.99
CA ASN A 135 -13.45 5.39 33.14
C ASN A 135 -13.10 4.23 34.11
N GLY A 136 -12.23 4.46 35.07
CA GLY A 136 -11.69 3.43 35.94
C GLY A 136 -10.83 2.43 35.14
N GLU A 137 -11.24 1.17 35.10
CA GLU A 137 -10.55 0.11 34.34
C GLU A 137 -11.15 -0.11 32.95
N VAL A 138 -12.09 0.71 32.51
CA VAL A 138 -12.76 0.58 31.22
C VAL A 138 -12.29 1.67 30.28
N ILE A 139 -11.84 1.28 29.08
CA ILE A 139 -11.45 2.17 28.00
C ILE A 139 -12.40 2.07 26.82
N SER A 140 -12.55 3.15 26.09
CA SER A 140 -13.34 3.22 24.84
C SER A 140 -12.76 4.24 23.88
N LEU A 141 -12.88 3.99 22.57
CA LEU A 141 -12.53 4.93 21.52
C LEU A 141 -13.77 5.76 21.14
N GLN A 142 -13.68 7.08 21.30
CA GLN A 142 -14.73 8.03 20.96
C GLN A 142 -14.32 8.90 19.78
N GLY A 143 -15.30 9.38 19.01
CA GLY A 143 -15.17 10.24 17.85
C GLY A 143 -16.08 9.81 16.71
N SER A 144 -16.02 10.52 15.57
CA SER A 144 -16.80 10.22 14.38
C SER A 144 -16.44 8.86 13.79
N GLU A 145 -17.40 8.22 13.12
CA GLU A 145 -17.15 6.95 12.45
C GLU A 145 -16.20 7.12 11.26
N GLU A 146 -16.24 8.26 10.59
CA GLU A 146 -15.34 8.60 9.50
C GLU A 146 -13.88 8.62 9.96
N SER A 147 -13.56 9.35 11.03
CA SER A 147 -12.20 9.41 11.59
C SER A 147 -11.76 8.07 12.16
N LYS A 148 -12.66 7.28 12.74
CA LYS A 148 -12.36 5.90 13.17
C LYS A 148 -11.94 5.04 11.99
N ARG A 149 -12.67 5.09 10.88
CA ARG A 149 -12.33 4.33 9.65
C ARG A 149 -11.01 4.79 9.04
N GLN A 150 -10.78 6.10 9.03
CA GLN A 150 -9.53 6.65 8.55
C GLN A 150 -8.35 6.14 9.40
N PHE A 151 -8.45 6.24 10.72
CA PHE A 151 -7.41 5.74 11.63
C PHE A 151 -7.20 4.22 11.49
N HIS A 152 -8.27 3.42 11.41
CA HIS A 152 -8.17 1.97 11.20
C HIS A 152 -7.45 1.64 9.89
N LYS A 153 -7.83 2.30 8.81
CA LYS A 153 -7.17 2.17 7.51
C LYS A 153 -5.66 2.46 7.62
N ASP A 154 -5.28 3.58 8.26
CA ASP A 154 -3.88 3.98 8.34
C ASP A 154 -3.05 2.99 9.16
N ILE A 155 -3.62 2.37 10.20
CA ILE A 155 -2.99 1.26 10.92
C ILE A 155 -2.79 0.04 10.02
N LEU A 156 -3.81 -0.37 9.27
CA LEU A 156 -3.70 -1.51 8.35
C LEU A 156 -2.66 -1.26 7.26
N VAL A 157 -2.61 -0.04 6.73
CA VAL A 157 -1.59 0.39 5.78
C VAL A 157 -0.18 0.27 6.38
N HIS A 158 0.00 0.72 7.61
CA HIS A 158 1.29 0.61 8.30
C HIS A 158 1.69 -0.85 8.56
N GLU A 159 0.73 -1.72 8.93
CA GLU A 159 0.98 -3.14 9.14
C GLU A 159 1.48 -3.87 7.88
N THR A 160 1.03 -3.46 6.70
CA THR A 160 1.44 -4.07 5.43
C THR A 160 2.84 -3.64 4.98
N LYS A 161 3.48 -2.68 5.66
CA LYS A 161 4.83 -2.16 5.36
C LYS A 161 5.05 -1.81 3.88
N GLY A 162 4.01 -1.31 3.21
CA GLY A 162 4.07 -0.93 1.79
C GLY A 162 3.91 -2.09 0.80
N ASP A 163 3.71 -3.32 1.24
CA ASP A 163 3.47 -4.48 0.34
C ASP A 163 1.98 -4.62 0.01
N PHE A 164 1.44 -3.61 -0.71
CA PHE A 164 0.02 -3.52 -1.10
C PHE A 164 -0.31 -4.19 -2.42
N ILE A 165 0.67 -4.72 -3.14
CA ILE A 165 0.46 -5.26 -4.50
C ILE A 165 -0.33 -6.59 -4.44
N ASN A 166 -0.25 -7.30 -3.31
CA ASN A 166 -0.87 -8.61 -3.17
C ASN A 166 -2.23 -8.54 -2.49
N ILE A 167 -3.32 -8.67 -3.27
CA ILE A 167 -4.70 -8.70 -2.76
C ILE A 167 -4.94 -9.80 -1.72
N ASN A 168 -4.20 -10.92 -1.78
CA ASN A 168 -4.32 -11.99 -0.79
C ASN A 168 -3.80 -11.55 0.59
N LYS A 169 -2.75 -10.72 0.65
CA LYS A 169 -2.26 -10.13 1.90
C LYS A 169 -3.29 -9.17 2.48
N ILE A 170 -3.91 -8.34 1.63
CA ILE A 170 -5.00 -7.46 2.06
C ILE A 170 -6.19 -8.27 2.58
N ALA A 171 -6.55 -9.36 1.91
CA ALA A 171 -7.63 -10.24 2.35
C ALA A 171 -7.35 -10.86 3.73
N GLY A 172 -6.09 -11.18 4.02
CA GLY A 172 -5.66 -11.68 5.34
C GLY A 172 -5.86 -10.68 6.49
N LEU A 173 -6.02 -9.37 6.20
CA LEU A 173 -6.34 -8.36 7.21
C LEU A 173 -7.79 -8.41 7.69
N PHE A 174 -8.67 -9.09 6.95
CA PHE A 174 -10.11 -9.17 7.18
C PHE A 174 -10.59 -10.62 7.32
N PRO A 175 -10.27 -11.31 8.42
CA PRO A 175 -10.59 -12.72 8.61
C PRO A 175 -12.10 -13.00 8.77
N ASP A 176 -12.90 -12.00 9.13
CA ASP A 176 -14.32 -12.15 9.44
C ASP A 176 -15.21 -12.35 8.18
N PHE A 177 -14.66 -12.08 6.98
CA PHE A 177 -15.37 -12.27 5.70
C PHE A 177 -14.40 -12.45 4.52
N ASP A 178 -14.91 -13.00 3.42
CA ASP A 178 -14.14 -13.26 2.20
C ASP A 178 -13.98 -11.98 1.35
N LEU A 179 -12.89 -11.23 1.58
CA LEU A 179 -12.58 -10.02 0.82
C LEU A 179 -12.27 -10.31 -0.65
N LEU A 180 -11.75 -11.50 -0.99
CA LEU A 180 -11.49 -11.87 -2.40
C LEU A 180 -12.80 -12.01 -3.18
N ARG A 181 -13.82 -12.57 -2.55
CA ARG A 181 -15.17 -12.63 -3.13
C ARG A 181 -15.77 -11.23 -3.29
N VAL A 182 -15.58 -10.35 -2.31
CA VAL A 182 -15.99 -8.93 -2.40
C VAL A 182 -15.29 -8.22 -3.56
N SER A 183 -13.98 -8.42 -3.71
CA SER A 183 -13.19 -7.86 -4.83
C SER A 183 -13.73 -8.31 -6.18
N LYS A 184 -14.07 -9.59 -6.33
CA LYS A 184 -14.64 -10.12 -7.56
C LYS A 184 -16.01 -9.51 -7.89
N VAL A 185 -16.87 -9.32 -6.89
CA VAL A 185 -18.16 -8.63 -7.08
C VAL A 185 -17.97 -7.19 -7.49
N LEU A 186 -16.97 -6.48 -6.94
CA LEU A 186 -16.63 -5.12 -7.35
C LEU A 186 -16.18 -5.10 -8.81
N GLU A 187 -15.26 -5.98 -9.21
CA GLU A 187 -14.77 -6.08 -10.59
C GLU A 187 -15.91 -6.37 -11.58
N GLU A 188 -16.78 -7.34 -11.29
CA GLU A 188 -17.95 -7.67 -12.11
C GLU A 188 -18.90 -6.47 -12.23
N THR A 189 -19.10 -5.71 -11.15
CA THR A 189 -19.96 -4.53 -11.16
C THR A 189 -19.33 -3.41 -11.98
N LEU A 190 -18.04 -3.13 -11.79
CA LEU A 190 -17.31 -2.14 -12.59
C LEU A 190 -17.35 -2.46 -14.10
N ASN A 191 -17.19 -3.74 -14.45
CA ASN A 191 -17.26 -4.19 -15.85
C ASN A 191 -18.64 -3.98 -16.46
N THR A 192 -19.72 -4.16 -15.69
CA THR A 192 -21.11 -3.90 -16.16
C THR A 192 -21.29 -2.45 -16.63
N TYR A 193 -20.63 -1.51 -15.95
CA TYR A 193 -20.68 -0.07 -16.29
C TYR A 193 -19.53 0.37 -17.21
N ASN A 194 -18.71 -0.56 -17.70
CA ASN A 194 -17.48 -0.27 -18.43
C ASN A 194 -16.57 0.76 -17.70
N TYR A 195 -16.55 0.66 -16.37
CA TYR A 195 -15.83 1.57 -15.48
C TYR A 195 -14.47 0.96 -15.10
N LYS A 196 -13.39 1.53 -15.63
CA LYS A 196 -12.03 1.03 -15.39
C LYS A 196 -11.34 1.87 -14.31
N LEU A 197 -10.89 1.22 -13.27
CA LEU A 197 -10.06 1.83 -12.23
C LEU A 197 -8.58 1.74 -12.61
N ARG A 198 -7.78 2.67 -12.09
CA ARG A 198 -6.31 2.56 -12.14
C ARG A 198 -5.88 1.41 -11.24
N ALA A 199 -5.05 0.51 -11.78
CA ALA A 199 -4.60 -0.70 -11.06
C ALA A 199 -3.94 -0.37 -9.71
N GLU A 200 -3.15 0.71 -9.65
CA GLU A 200 -2.47 1.18 -8.44
C GLU A 200 -3.42 1.67 -7.34
N THR A 201 -4.66 2.03 -7.67
CA THR A 201 -5.64 2.50 -6.68
C THR A 201 -6.49 1.37 -6.09
N ILE A 202 -6.51 0.20 -6.73
CA ILE A 202 -7.35 -0.95 -6.31
C ILE A 202 -6.99 -1.44 -4.91
N PRO A 203 -5.73 -1.66 -4.54
CA PRO A 203 -5.37 -2.14 -3.21
C PRO A 203 -5.90 -1.25 -2.10
N MET A 204 -5.71 0.06 -2.23
CA MET A 204 -6.19 1.02 -1.24
C MET A 204 -7.72 1.08 -1.19
N LEU A 205 -8.39 1.02 -2.35
CA LEU A 205 -9.84 0.94 -2.41
C LEU A 205 -10.37 -0.30 -1.67
N MET A 206 -9.69 -1.45 -1.83
CA MET A 206 -10.06 -2.69 -1.15
C MET A 206 -9.87 -2.62 0.37
N ILE A 207 -8.86 -1.89 0.86
CA ILE A 207 -8.72 -1.62 2.30
C ILE A 207 -9.89 -0.75 2.80
N HIS A 208 -10.25 0.31 2.08
CA HIS A 208 -11.40 1.15 2.45
C HIS A 208 -12.70 0.34 2.49
N ILE A 209 -12.95 -0.47 1.45
CA ILE A 209 -14.13 -1.34 1.38
C ILE A 209 -14.10 -2.37 2.52
N GLY A 210 -12.96 -2.98 2.78
CA GLY A 210 -12.79 -3.96 3.85
C GLY A 210 -13.08 -3.39 5.22
N VAL A 211 -12.50 -2.23 5.55
CA VAL A 211 -12.79 -1.50 6.80
C VAL A 211 -14.27 -1.13 6.88
N GLY A 212 -14.85 -0.61 5.80
CA GLY A 212 -16.27 -0.27 5.74
C GLY A 212 -17.17 -1.47 6.03
N ILE A 213 -16.96 -2.60 5.36
CA ILE A 213 -17.73 -3.83 5.55
C ILE A 213 -17.61 -4.34 6.99
N GLN A 214 -16.39 -4.39 7.55
CA GLN A 214 -16.17 -4.84 8.92
C GLN A 214 -16.94 -3.95 9.91
N ARG A 215 -16.91 -2.64 9.72
CA ARG A 215 -17.64 -1.68 10.57
C ARG A 215 -19.16 -1.82 10.43
N MET A 216 -19.66 -2.06 9.23
CA MET A 216 -21.10 -2.33 9.00
C MET A 216 -21.55 -3.65 9.63
N MET A 217 -20.72 -4.70 9.61
CA MET A 217 -21.00 -5.95 10.30
C MET A 217 -21.11 -5.77 11.83
N ASP A 218 -20.36 -4.78 12.38
CA ASP A 218 -20.41 -4.39 13.79
C ASP A 218 -21.52 -3.33 14.09
N PHE A 219 -22.44 -3.09 13.15
CA PHE A 219 -23.53 -2.09 13.24
C PHE A 219 -23.04 -0.65 13.46
N ASN A 220 -21.87 -0.31 12.91
CA ASN A 220 -21.29 1.02 12.94
C ASN A 220 -21.28 1.61 11.51
N CYS A 221 -22.39 2.19 11.10
CA CYS A 221 -22.50 2.88 9.82
C CYS A 221 -22.06 4.35 9.94
N VAL A 222 -21.57 4.90 8.83
CA VAL A 222 -21.23 6.33 8.75
C VAL A 222 -22.53 7.16 8.83
N ASP A 223 -22.51 8.21 9.62
CA ASP A 223 -23.56 9.21 9.66
C ASP A 223 -23.04 10.50 8.99
N MET A 224 -23.38 10.65 7.72
CA MET A 224 -22.98 11.82 6.93
C MET A 224 -24.18 12.78 6.94
N GLY A 225 -24.04 13.88 7.70
CA GLY A 225 -25.02 14.94 7.70
C GLY A 225 -25.19 15.58 6.31
N ALA A 226 -26.42 15.74 5.88
CA ALA A 226 -26.90 16.31 4.62
C ALA A 226 -26.57 15.52 3.35
N ASP A 227 -27.64 15.05 2.72
CA ASP A 227 -27.71 14.44 1.39
C ASP A 227 -26.97 15.28 0.35
N ASP A 228 -25.87 14.78 -0.18
CA ASP A 228 -25.28 15.35 -1.39
C ASP A 228 -26.02 14.78 -2.61
N GLU A 229 -27.18 15.36 -2.92
CA GLU A 229 -28.02 14.93 -4.04
C GLU A 229 -27.28 14.92 -5.39
N ARG A 230 -26.19 15.70 -5.49
CA ARG A 230 -25.35 15.71 -6.69
C ARG A 230 -24.64 14.39 -6.93
N ILE A 231 -24.36 13.62 -5.88
CA ILE A 231 -23.70 12.31 -6.00
C ILE A 231 -24.69 11.26 -6.48
N LYS A 232 -25.96 11.33 -6.07
CA LYS A 232 -27.00 10.34 -6.44
C LYS A 232 -27.23 10.23 -7.95
N GLY A 233 -26.94 11.30 -8.71
CA GLY A 233 -27.03 11.32 -10.17
C GLY A 233 -25.83 10.75 -10.91
N THR A 234 -24.77 10.32 -10.21
CA THR A 234 -23.53 9.88 -10.84
C THR A 234 -23.51 8.38 -11.15
N VAL A 235 -22.64 7.99 -12.09
CA VAL A 235 -22.42 6.57 -12.42
C VAL A 235 -21.78 5.85 -11.25
N GLU A 236 -20.91 6.52 -10.50
CA GLU A 236 -20.26 5.98 -9.32
C GLU A 236 -21.26 5.60 -8.23
N TYR A 237 -22.33 6.41 -8.06
CA TYR A 237 -23.40 6.08 -7.15
C TYR A 237 -24.16 4.82 -7.60
N GLN A 238 -24.47 4.69 -8.89
CA GLN A 238 -25.13 3.50 -9.44
C GLN A 238 -24.28 2.25 -9.24
N ILE A 239 -22.97 2.35 -9.49
CA ILE A 239 -22.01 1.27 -9.25
C ILE A 239 -21.99 0.89 -7.77
N ALA A 240 -21.88 1.87 -6.87
CA ALA A 240 -21.85 1.63 -5.43
C ALA A 240 -23.14 0.97 -4.94
N HIS A 241 -24.30 1.43 -5.39
CA HIS A 241 -25.61 0.88 -5.04
C HIS A 241 -25.73 -0.58 -5.52
N GLU A 242 -25.38 -0.87 -6.77
CA GLU A 242 -25.41 -2.23 -7.31
C GLU A 242 -24.42 -3.16 -6.60
N PHE A 243 -23.20 -2.68 -6.33
CA PHE A 243 -22.18 -3.43 -5.59
C PHE A 243 -22.73 -3.84 -4.21
N PHE A 244 -23.25 -2.89 -3.43
CA PHE A 244 -23.80 -3.19 -2.10
C PHE A 244 -25.00 -4.12 -2.18
N THR A 245 -25.88 -3.96 -3.15
CA THR A 245 -27.00 -4.90 -3.39
C THR A 245 -26.53 -6.33 -3.65
N LYS A 246 -25.38 -6.51 -4.32
CA LYS A 246 -24.79 -7.82 -4.58
C LYS A 246 -24.14 -8.43 -3.33
N ILE A 247 -23.38 -7.64 -2.56
CA ILE A 247 -22.66 -8.18 -1.39
C ILE A 247 -23.60 -8.54 -0.23
N THR A 248 -24.72 -7.85 -0.05
CA THR A 248 -25.73 -8.19 0.98
C THR A 248 -26.33 -9.57 0.81
N LYS A 249 -26.25 -10.16 -0.38
CA LYS A 249 -26.74 -11.53 -0.62
C LYS A 249 -25.92 -12.60 0.10
N PHE A 250 -24.68 -12.31 0.50
CA PHE A 250 -23.80 -13.24 1.17
C PHE A 250 -23.12 -12.68 2.43
N LEU A 251 -23.13 -11.38 2.64
CA LEU A 251 -22.65 -10.75 3.87
C LEU A 251 -23.83 -10.29 4.72
N ARG A 252 -23.76 -10.58 6.02
CA ARG A 252 -24.76 -10.10 6.99
C ARG A 252 -24.37 -8.69 7.47
N CYS A 253 -24.64 -7.69 6.66
CA CYS A 253 -24.44 -6.29 7.02
C CYS A 253 -25.66 -5.47 6.59
N GLU A 254 -26.02 -4.49 7.41
CA GLU A 254 -27.02 -3.47 7.05
C GLU A 254 -26.30 -2.33 6.33
N ILE A 255 -26.87 -1.91 5.20
CA ILE A 255 -26.32 -0.86 4.38
C ILE A 255 -27.29 0.32 4.45
N ASN A 256 -26.76 1.47 4.76
CA ASN A 256 -27.48 2.73 4.66
C ASN A 256 -27.04 3.53 3.43
N GLU A 257 -27.79 4.57 3.11
CA GLU A 257 -27.51 5.47 1.98
C GLU A 257 -26.11 6.12 2.06
N ASN A 258 -25.66 6.46 3.27
CA ASN A 258 -24.37 7.10 3.49
C ASN A 258 -23.19 6.21 3.09
N GLU A 259 -23.30 4.88 3.25
CA GLU A 259 -22.28 3.93 2.81
C GLU A 259 -22.18 3.89 1.27
N ILE A 260 -23.33 3.98 0.59
CA ILE A 260 -23.36 4.02 -0.89
C ILE A 260 -22.70 5.31 -1.37
N VAL A 261 -23.05 6.45 -0.77
CA VAL A 261 -22.45 7.75 -1.07
C VAL A 261 -20.94 7.75 -0.80
N LEU A 262 -20.50 7.16 0.32
CA LEU A 262 -19.09 7.07 0.66
C LEU A 262 -18.32 6.25 -0.39
N LEU A 263 -18.83 5.09 -0.80
CA LEU A 263 -18.18 4.29 -1.85
C LEU A 263 -18.19 5.03 -3.19
N ALA A 264 -19.28 5.70 -3.54
CA ALA A 264 -19.35 6.52 -4.75
C ALA A 264 -18.26 7.61 -4.76
N ARG A 265 -18.07 8.32 -3.65
CA ARG A 265 -16.97 9.29 -3.49
C ARG A 265 -15.60 8.65 -3.64
N LEU A 266 -15.40 7.44 -3.06
CA LEU A 266 -14.14 6.71 -3.20
C LEU A 266 -13.84 6.29 -4.65
N LEU A 267 -14.87 6.03 -5.46
CA LEU A 267 -14.72 5.72 -6.88
C LEU A 267 -14.42 6.96 -7.72
N MET A 268 -14.97 8.11 -7.34
CA MET A 268 -14.74 9.37 -8.04
C MET A 268 -13.25 9.71 -8.11
N GLY A 269 -12.78 10.12 -9.28
CA GLY A 269 -11.38 10.49 -9.50
C GLY A 269 -10.38 9.33 -9.53
N ARG A 270 -10.83 8.05 -9.48
CA ARG A 270 -9.98 6.85 -9.62
C ARG A 270 -10.12 6.16 -10.98
N GLN A 271 -10.94 6.69 -11.88
CA GLN A 271 -11.18 6.12 -13.20
C GLN A 271 -9.91 6.19 -14.08
N HIS A 272 -9.67 5.13 -14.84
CA HIS A 272 -8.57 5.07 -15.82
C HIS A 272 -9.07 5.52 -17.20
N ASN A 273 -8.29 6.37 -17.88
CA ASN A 273 -8.47 6.73 -19.30
C ASN A 273 -9.81 7.33 -19.74
N ARG A 274 -10.57 8.01 -18.89
CA ARG A 274 -11.68 8.86 -19.33
C ARG A 274 -11.35 10.33 -19.05
N TYR A 275 -11.30 11.15 -20.09
CA TYR A 275 -11.40 12.58 -19.92
C TYR A 275 -12.73 12.91 -19.24
N ILE A 276 -12.69 13.72 -18.20
CA ILE A 276 -13.90 14.23 -17.58
C ILE A 276 -14.57 15.12 -18.63
N SER A 277 -15.83 14.86 -18.96
CA SER A 277 -16.57 15.59 -19.98
C SER A 277 -16.97 17.02 -19.57
N ASP A 278 -16.54 17.47 -18.39
CA ASP A 278 -16.71 18.82 -17.92
C ASP A 278 -15.73 19.75 -18.64
N THR A 279 -16.24 20.61 -19.51
CA THR A 279 -15.44 21.52 -20.34
C THR A 279 -14.64 22.51 -19.50
N SER A 280 -15.16 22.96 -18.35
CA SER A 280 -14.46 23.89 -17.46
C SER A 280 -13.25 23.25 -16.78
N LEU A 281 -13.37 22.00 -16.34
CA LEU A 281 -12.26 21.23 -15.80
C LEU A 281 -11.21 20.90 -16.86
N LEU A 282 -11.64 20.62 -18.09
CA LEU A 282 -10.72 20.36 -19.19
C LEU A 282 -9.88 21.60 -19.50
N ASP A 283 -10.52 22.77 -19.64
CA ASP A 283 -9.83 24.04 -19.93
C ASP A 283 -8.81 24.38 -18.84
N ASN A 284 -9.19 24.29 -17.57
CA ASN A 284 -8.28 24.51 -16.44
C ASN A 284 -7.11 23.53 -16.44
N SER A 285 -7.36 22.26 -16.75
CA SER A 285 -6.34 21.22 -16.77
C SER A 285 -5.32 21.44 -17.88
N VAL A 286 -5.75 21.88 -19.07
CA VAL A 286 -4.87 22.22 -20.19
C VAL A 286 -4.01 23.43 -19.88
N VAL A 287 -4.59 24.46 -19.25
CA VAL A 287 -3.82 25.65 -18.81
C VAL A 287 -2.78 25.25 -17.77
N LEU A 288 -3.14 24.44 -16.77
CA LEU A 288 -2.20 23.95 -15.77
C LEU A 288 -1.10 23.10 -16.37
N LEU A 289 -1.42 22.17 -17.27
CA LEU A 289 -0.43 21.34 -17.95
C LEU A 289 0.62 22.19 -18.66
N ASN A 290 0.19 23.20 -19.41
CA ASN A 290 1.10 24.09 -20.13
C ASN A 290 1.98 24.89 -19.15
N ARG A 291 1.42 25.41 -18.05
CA ARG A 291 2.20 26.12 -17.01
C ARG A 291 3.23 25.20 -16.37
N ILE A 292 2.88 23.95 -16.11
CA ILE A 292 3.78 22.95 -15.53
C ILE A 292 4.94 22.68 -16.48
N ILE A 293 4.67 22.41 -17.77
CA ILE A 293 5.72 22.12 -18.76
C ILE A 293 6.67 23.30 -18.89
N VAL A 294 6.13 24.53 -19.05
CA VAL A 294 6.92 25.74 -19.15
C VAL A 294 7.74 25.98 -17.89
N GLY A 295 7.12 25.87 -16.71
CA GLY A 295 7.81 26.09 -15.43
C GLY A 295 8.93 25.08 -15.18
N ILE A 296 8.74 23.81 -15.53
CA ILE A 296 9.81 22.80 -15.41
C ILE A 296 10.96 23.14 -16.35
N ASN A 297 10.69 23.53 -17.59
CA ASN A 297 11.72 23.90 -18.54
C ASN A 297 12.51 25.13 -18.08
N GLU A 298 11.83 26.16 -17.58
CA GLU A 298 12.48 27.41 -17.10
C GLU A 298 13.35 27.20 -15.86
N VAL A 299 12.95 26.33 -14.92
CA VAL A 299 13.65 26.17 -13.63
C VAL A 299 14.67 25.04 -13.65
N TYR A 300 14.37 23.94 -14.36
CA TYR A 300 15.20 22.73 -14.34
C TYR A 300 15.88 22.41 -15.68
N ASP A 301 15.66 23.21 -16.73
CA ASP A 301 16.20 22.98 -18.08
C ASP A 301 15.82 21.60 -18.65
N VAL A 302 14.58 21.16 -18.35
CA VAL A 302 14.02 19.87 -18.82
C VAL A 302 12.78 20.13 -19.67
N ASP A 303 12.85 19.80 -20.95
CA ASP A 303 11.76 20.03 -21.89
C ASP A 303 10.92 18.76 -22.14
N PHE A 304 9.70 18.76 -21.62
CA PHE A 304 8.69 17.72 -21.84
C PHE A 304 7.68 18.08 -22.96
N SER A 305 7.88 19.18 -23.67
CA SER A 305 6.90 19.66 -24.67
C SER A 305 6.63 18.68 -25.82
N ASN A 306 7.59 17.82 -26.12
CA ASN A 306 7.52 16.82 -27.19
C ASN A 306 7.12 15.41 -26.70
N ASP A 307 6.95 15.19 -25.39
CA ASP A 307 6.52 13.90 -24.83
C ASP A 307 4.98 13.85 -24.74
N GLU A 308 4.34 13.41 -25.83
CA GLU A 308 2.87 13.28 -25.89
C GLU A 308 2.34 12.31 -24.83
N PHE A 309 3.08 11.24 -24.52
CA PHE A 309 2.68 10.27 -23.51
C PHE A 309 2.65 10.90 -22.11
N PHE A 310 3.62 11.75 -21.81
CA PHE A 310 3.65 12.52 -20.57
C PHE A 310 2.48 13.51 -20.51
N LYS A 311 2.28 14.28 -21.58
CA LYS A 311 1.20 15.28 -21.64
C LYS A 311 -0.17 14.66 -21.45
N ASP A 312 -0.47 13.57 -22.14
CA ASP A 312 -1.76 12.87 -22.02
C ASP A 312 -1.95 12.28 -20.62
N GLY A 313 -0.92 11.61 -20.10
CA GLY A 313 -0.96 11.01 -18.77
C GLY A 313 -1.12 12.04 -17.64
N LEU A 314 -0.37 13.14 -17.72
CA LEU A 314 -0.44 14.22 -16.74
C LEU A 314 -1.74 14.99 -16.85
N LEU A 315 -2.26 15.25 -18.06
CA LEU A 315 -3.53 15.92 -18.27
C LEU A 315 -4.69 15.17 -17.60
N ILE A 316 -4.77 13.86 -17.82
CA ILE A 316 -5.76 13.00 -17.17
C ILE A 316 -5.59 13.03 -15.65
N HIS A 317 -4.34 12.98 -15.18
CA HIS A 317 -4.07 13.04 -13.74
C HIS A 317 -4.53 14.37 -13.13
N ILE A 318 -4.24 15.50 -13.76
CA ILE A 318 -4.66 16.83 -13.32
C ILE A 318 -6.20 16.93 -13.27
N GLN A 319 -6.93 16.44 -14.27
CA GLN A 319 -8.40 16.45 -14.25
C GLN A 319 -8.96 15.71 -13.03
N HIS A 320 -8.43 14.52 -12.76
CA HIS A 320 -8.85 13.74 -11.60
C HIS A 320 -8.42 14.37 -10.26
N LEU A 321 -7.26 15.01 -10.22
CA LEU A 321 -6.80 15.78 -9.08
C LEU A 321 -7.74 16.96 -8.80
N LEU A 322 -8.07 17.77 -9.79
CA LEU A 322 -8.99 18.89 -9.66
C LEU A 322 -10.35 18.42 -9.14
N LYS A 323 -10.86 17.30 -9.66
CA LYS A 323 -12.11 16.70 -9.18
C LYS A 323 -12.06 16.28 -7.72
N ARG A 324 -10.95 15.70 -7.27
CA ARG A 324 -10.75 15.36 -5.85
C ARG A 324 -10.70 16.59 -4.95
N LEU A 325 -10.01 17.63 -5.39
CA LEU A 325 -9.95 18.90 -4.67
C LEU A 325 -11.34 19.54 -4.51
N GLU A 326 -12.16 19.53 -5.57
CA GLU A 326 -13.55 20.00 -5.51
C GLU A 326 -14.44 19.18 -4.55
N THR A 327 -14.24 17.87 -4.52
CA THR A 327 -15.05 16.95 -3.68
C THR A 327 -14.45 16.72 -2.30
N ASN A 328 -13.34 17.39 -1.97
CA ASN A 328 -12.57 17.21 -0.73
C ASN A 328 -12.24 15.73 -0.44
N THR A 329 -11.90 14.98 -1.50
CA THR A 329 -11.50 13.58 -1.39
C THR A 329 -10.00 13.44 -1.50
N THR A 330 -9.40 12.54 -0.71
CA THR A 330 -7.96 12.25 -0.73
C THR A 330 -7.68 10.85 -1.24
N ILE A 331 -6.54 10.67 -1.90
CA ILE A 331 -6.01 9.34 -2.25
C ILE A 331 -4.67 9.18 -1.56
N GLN A 332 -4.45 8.06 -0.90
CA GLN A 332 -3.15 7.74 -0.31
C GLN A 332 -2.22 7.14 -1.37
N ASN A 333 -0.98 7.62 -1.40
CA ASN A 333 0.05 7.13 -2.30
C ASN A 333 0.95 6.12 -1.57
N VAL A 334 0.74 4.85 -1.84
CA VAL A 334 1.52 3.75 -1.23
C VAL A 334 3.00 3.77 -1.62
N TYR A 335 3.33 4.41 -2.74
CA TYR A 335 4.70 4.52 -3.24
C TYR A 335 5.44 5.77 -2.76
N LEU A 336 4.78 6.65 -1.98
CA LEU A 336 5.34 7.93 -1.57
C LEU A 336 6.71 7.81 -0.90
N HIS A 337 6.85 6.86 0.03
CA HIS A 337 8.11 6.61 0.73
C HIS A 337 9.23 6.16 -0.23
N ASP A 338 8.91 5.25 -1.14
CA ASP A 338 9.88 4.72 -2.10
C ASP A 338 10.28 5.77 -3.12
N VAL A 339 9.32 6.56 -3.61
CA VAL A 339 9.58 7.68 -4.53
C VAL A 339 10.53 8.70 -3.88
N LYS A 340 10.27 9.11 -2.65
CA LYS A 340 11.15 10.04 -1.91
C LYS A 340 12.56 9.49 -1.71
N LYS A 341 12.67 8.19 -1.42
CA LYS A 341 13.95 7.54 -1.13
C LYS A 341 14.77 7.25 -2.39
N GLN A 342 14.12 6.76 -3.44
CA GLN A 342 14.80 6.31 -4.67
C GLN A 342 14.97 7.42 -5.69
N TYR A 343 14.04 8.38 -5.74
CA TYR A 343 13.98 9.45 -6.73
C TYR A 343 13.85 10.86 -6.09
N PRO A 344 14.75 11.24 -5.16
CA PRO A 344 14.61 12.49 -4.40
C PRO A 344 14.55 13.73 -5.31
N MET A 345 15.36 13.80 -6.38
CA MET A 345 15.32 14.92 -7.33
C MET A 345 13.98 15.02 -8.06
N VAL A 346 13.40 13.88 -8.48
CA VAL A 346 12.10 13.87 -9.14
C VAL A 346 11.01 14.32 -8.18
N PHE A 347 11.13 13.93 -6.91
CA PHE A 347 10.20 14.38 -5.88
C PHE A 347 10.30 15.89 -5.64
N ASP A 348 11.49 16.47 -5.60
CA ASP A 348 11.69 17.92 -5.47
C ASP A 348 11.06 18.70 -6.65
N VAL A 349 11.24 18.22 -7.90
CA VAL A 349 10.55 18.79 -9.07
C VAL A 349 9.04 18.69 -8.91
N SER A 350 8.53 17.58 -8.32
CA SER A 350 7.10 17.39 -8.11
C SER A 350 6.52 18.31 -7.05
N VAL A 351 7.31 18.65 -6.02
CA VAL A 351 6.94 19.69 -5.04
C VAL A 351 6.79 21.05 -5.72
N PHE A 352 7.72 21.40 -6.63
CA PHE A 352 7.60 22.62 -7.43
C PHE A 352 6.34 22.60 -8.32
N VAL A 353 6.04 21.49 -8.97
CA VAL A 353 4.78 21.32 -9.76
C VAL A 353 3.56 21.46 -8.86
N GLY A 354 3.59 20.84 -7.68
CA GLY A 354 2.54 21.01 -6.67
C GLY A 354 2.29 22.47 -6.33
N LYS A 355 3.36 23.26 -6.18
CA LYS A 355 3.26 24.70 -5.93
C LYS A 355 2.59 25.47 -7.08
N ILE A 356 2.87 25.13 -8.32
CA ILE A 356 2.19 25.73 -9.49
C ILE A 356 0.68 25.47 -9.41
N ILE A 357 0.28 24.26 -9.01
CA ILE A 357 -1.13 23.90 -8.87
C ILE A 357 -1.77 24.61 -7.69
N GLU A 358 -1.11 24.67 -6.54
CA GLU A 358 -1.57 25.41 -5.35
C GLU A 358 -1.83 26.89 -5.65
N ASP A 359 -0.86 27.55 -6.31
CA ASP A 359 -0.95 28.96 -6.65
C ASP A 359 -2.06 29.25 -7.67
N TYR A 360 -2.31 28.31 -8.61
CA TYR A 360 -3.37 28.45 -9.61
C TYR A 360 -4.77 28.20 -9.06
N MET A 361 -4.92 27.18 -8.22
CA MET A 361 -6.21 26.73 -7.70
C MET A 361 -6.56 27.31 -6.33
N HIS A 362 -5.63 28.00 -5.68
CA HIS A 362 -5.76 28.52 -4.30
C HIS A 362 -6.11 27.43 -3.27
N VAL A 363 -5.47 26.27 -3.40
CA VAL A 363 -5.63 25.11 -2.51
C VAL A 363 -4.28 24.68 -1.95
N THR A 364 -4.30 23.80 -0.93
CA THR A 364 -3.08 23.16 -0.41
C THR A 364 -3.04 21.72 -0.90
N MET A 365 -1.90 21.31 -1.47
CA MET A 365 -1.68 19.96 -1.93
C MET A 365 -1.24 19.05 -0.80
N VAL A 366 -1.85 17.87 -0.71
CA VAL A 366 -1.36 16.83 0.19
C VAL A 366 -0.17 16.10 -0.44
N GLU A 367 0.74 15.65 0.41
CA GLU A 367 2.00 15.04 -0.02
C GLU A 367 1.81 13.79 -0.89
N ASP A 368 0.73 13.05 -0.67
CA ASP A 368 0.34 11.90 -1.48
C ASP A 368 0.11 12.27 -2.96
N GLU A 369 -0.55 13.40 -3.21
CA GLU A 369 -0.78 13.90 -4.58
C GLU A 369 0.52 14.34 -5.24
N ILE A 370 1.43 14.98 -4.49
CA ILE A 370 2.78 15.30 -4.96
C ILE A 370 3.54 14.03 -5.36
N GLY A 371 3.40 12.96 -4.57
CA GLY A 371 3.97 11.66 -4.89
C GLY A 371 3.43 11.03 -6.17
N PHE A 372 2.16 11.23 -6.51
CA PHE A 372 1.61 10.78 -7.81
C PHE A 372 2.14 11.61 -8.97
N LEU A 373 2.30 12.93 -8.81
CA LEU A 373 2.99 13.78 -9.79
C LEU A 373 4.41 13.29 -10.05
N ALA A 374 5.12 12.87 -8.99
CA ALA A 374 6.47 12.35 -9.08
C ALA A 374 6.56 11.07 -9.93
N ILE A 375 5.55 10.20 -9.87
CA ILE A 375 5.52 9.00 -10.72
C ILE A 375 5.41 9.38 -12.20
N HIS A 376 4.56 10.34 -12.55
CA HIS A 376 4.44 10.83 -13.93
C HIS A 376 5.72 11.50 -14.43
N LEU A 377 6.32 12.35 -13.61
CA LEU A 377 7.56 13.06 -13.94
C LEU A 377 8.75 12.11 -14.03
N GLY A 378 8.87 11.12 -13.13
CA GLY A 378 9.93 10.13 -13.16
C GLY A 378 9.89 9.29 -14.44
N ALA A 379 8.71 8.80 -14.81
CA ALA A 379 8.53 8.04 -16.04
C ALA A 379 8.85 8.86 -17.32
N ALA A 380 8.55 10.17 -17.31
CA ALA A 380 8.90 11.06 -18.42
C ALA A 380 10.43 11.33 -18.45
N TYR A 381 11.02 11.57 -17.29
CA TYR A 381 12.46 11.79 -17.18
C TYR A 381 13.27 10.58 -17.61
N ASP A 382 12.84 9.37 -17.25
CA ASP A 382 13.46 8.12 -17.71
C ASP A 382 13.38 7.99 -19.24
N ARG A 383 12.27 8.34 -19.88
CA ARG A 383 12.14 8.33 -21.34
C ARG A 383 13.09 9.34 -22.01
N LEU A 384 13.22 10.54 -21.49
CA LEU A 384 14.18 11.52 -22.00
C LEU A 384 15.61 11.00 -21.92
N ASN A 385 15.98 10.36 -20.80
CA ASN A 385 17.31 9.82 -20.59
C ASN A 385 17.61 8.58 -21.45
N LEU A 386 16.61 7.75 -21.73
CA LEU A 386 16.76 6.62 -22.65
C LEU A 386 17.13 7.04 -24.09
N HIS A 387 16.78 8.27 -24.49
CA HIS A 387 17.16 8.82 -25.79
C HIS A 387 18.52 9.50 -25.82
N HIS A 388 19.17 9.76 -24.68
CA HIS A 388 20.34 10.66 -24.65
C HIS A 388 21.65 10.10 -24.15
N HIS A 389 21.77 8.98 -23.44
CA HIS A 389 23.08 8.51 -22.98
C HIS A 389 23.19 6.99 -22.88
N TYR A 390 23.58 6.37 -24.01
CA TYR A 390 24.38 5.15 -23.92
C TYR A 390 25.84 5.53 -23.61
N TYR A 391 26.40 5.04 -22.52
CA TYR A 391 27.82 5.09 -22.30
C TYR A 391 28.49 4.11 -23.24
N HIS A 392 29.38 4.59 -24.07
CA HIS A 392 30.20 3.77 -24.94
C HIS A 392 31.43 3.29 -24.20
N ALA A 393 31.66 1.98 -24.15
CA ALA A 393 32.76 1.38 -23.41
C ALA A 393 33.55 0.44 -24.28
N VAL A 394 34.87 0.43 -24.06
CA VAL A 394 35.76 -0.57 -24.58
C VAL A 394 36.16 -1.51 -23.45
N LEU A 395 35.90 -2.81 -23.61
CA LEU A 395 36.26 -3.83 -22.62
C LEU A 395 37.68 -4.29 -22.88
N ILE A 396 38.62 -3.96 -21.99
CA ILE A 396 40.01 -4.43 -22.06
C ILE A 396 40.11 -5.71 -21.24
N GLN A 397 40.58 -6.79 -21.86
CA GLN A 397 40.60 -8.12 -21.25
C GLN A 397 42.00 -8.75 -21.18
N PRO A 398 42.31 -9.51 -20.12
CA PRO A 398 43.42 -10.42 -20.11
C PRO A 398 43.13 -11.65 -21.01
N ASN A 399 44.15 -12.39 -21.42
CA ASN A 399 44.09 -13.42 -22.45
C ASN A 399 43.20 -14.67 -22.16
N ASN A 400 42.16 -14.55 -21.34
CA ASN A 400 41.25 -15.65 -20.99
C ASN A 400 39.85 -15.39 -21.55
N GLN A 401 39.56 -15.99 -22.70
CA GLN A 401 38.35 -15.82 -23.49
C GLN A 401 37.05 -16.19 -22.73
N LEU A 402 37.10 -17.19 -21.85
CA LEU A 402 35.92 -17.65 -21.11
C LEU A 402 35.49 -16.68 -20.01
N MET A 403 36.45 -16.11 -19.27
CA MET A 403 36.14 -15.11 -18.25
C MET A 403 35.61 -13.81 -18.85
N THR A 404 36.04 -13.47 -20.03
CA THR A 404 35.67 -12.24 -20.73
C THR A 404 34.25 -12.27 -21.23
N SER A 405 33.82 -13.38 -21.86
CA SER A 405 32.43 -13.51 -22.28
C SER A 405 31.46 -13.42 -21.07
N MET A 406 31.81 -14.10 -19.96
CA MET A 406 31.02 -14.05 -18.74
C MET A 406 30.97 -12.65 -18.10
N CYS A 407 32.07 -11.88 -18.17
CA CYS A 407 32.10 -10.50 -17.69
C CYS A 407 31.29 -9.59 -18.61
N ALA A 408 31.45 -9.71 -19.92
CA ALA A 408 30.68 -8.94 -20.90
C ALA A 408 29.18 -9.21 -20.78
N ASP A 409 28.77 -10.47 -20.62
CA ASP A 409 27.38 -10.85 -20.44
C ASP A 409 26.80 -10.32 -19.12
N LYS A 410 27.56 -10.36 -18.02
CA LYS A 410 27.12 -9.76 -16.74
C LYS A 410 26.99 -8.26 -16.81
N ILE A 411 27.94 -7.58 -17.51
CA ILE A 411 27.87 -6.12 -17.71
C ILE A 411 26.66 -5.79 -18.57
N LYS A 412 26.43 -6.48 -19.69
CA LYS A 412 25.25 -6.31 -20.54
C LYS A 412 23.94 -6.58 -19.80
N HIS A 413 23.89 -7.61 -18.98
CA HIS A 413 22.69 -7.95 -18.21
C HIS A 413 22.38 -6.91 -17.12
N ARG A 414 23.40 -6.29 -16.53
CA ARG A 414 23.21 -5.35 -15.43
C ARG A 414 23.12 -3.89 -15.86
N PHE A 415 23.69 -3.52 -16.99
CA PHE A 415 23.82 -2.13 -17.47
C PHE A 415 23.47 -1.96 -18.96
N GLY A 416 22.90 -3.00 -19.59
CA GLY A 416 22.63 -2.99 -21.03
C GLY A 416 21.61 -1.96 -21.50
N ASP A 417 20.86 -1.39 -20.55
CA ASP A 417 19.97 -0.25 -20.73
C ASP A 417 20.70 1.11 -20.81
N ARG A 418 21.96 1.18 -20.36
CA ARG A 418 22.75 2.41 -20.27
C ARG A 418 24.16 2.32 -20.87
N LEU A 419 24.64 1.12 -21.21
CA LEU A 419 26.03 0.89 -21.63
C LEU A 419 26.09 0.00 -22.85
N VAL A 420 26.74 0.52 -23.91
CA VAL A 420 27.06 -0.23 -25.13
C VAL A 420 28.56 -0.57 -25.11
N ILE A 421 28.91 -1.85 -25.25
CA ILE A 421 30.29 -2.27 -25.40
C ILE A 421 30.61 -2.23 -26.90
N ASP A 422 31.35 -1.21 -27.34
CA ASP A 422 31.70 -0.98 -28.74
C ASP A 422 32.77 -1.95 -29.24
N ALA A 423 33.73 -2.26 -28.38
CA ALA A 423 34.84 -3.18 -28.70
C ALA A 423 35.33 -3.94 -27.48
N THR A 424 35.90 -5.10 -27.72
CA THR A 424 36.62 -5.88 -26.73
C THR A 424 38.05 -6.06 -27.21
N VAL A 425 39.04 -5.55 -26.47
CA VAL A 425 40.43 -5.45 -26.84
C VAL A 425 41.28 -6.28 -25.88
N ARG A 426 42.33 -6.92 -26.37
CA ARG A 426 43.28 -7.66 -25.54
C ARG A 426 44.38 -6.71 -25.05
N VAL A 427 44.89 -6.95 -23.82
CA VAL A 427 45.93 -6.11 -23.17
C VAL A 427 47.22 -5.98 -24.00
N TYR A 428 47.45 -6.81 -25.00
CA TYR A 428 48.66 -6.84 -25.82
C TYR A 428 48.42 -6.57 -27.32
N GLU A 429 47.25 -6.07 -27.70
CA GLU A 429 47.00 -5.61 -29.08
C GLU A 429 47.39 -4.13 -29.19
N GLU A 430 48.49 -3.86 -29.92
CA GLU A 430 49.10 -2.51 -30.06
C GLU A 430 48.31 -1.52 -30.97
N ASN A 431 47.15 -1.87 -31.53
CA ASN A 431 46.41 -0.99 -32.45
C ASN A 431 44.92 -0.95 -32.08
N VAL A 432 44.54 0.11 -31.37
CA VAL A 432 43.16 0.59 -31.27
C VAL A 432 43.06 2.02 -31.77
#